data_52b6a802f300ea0f2a351aff7f1b6390
#
_entry.id   52b6a802f300ea0f2a351aff7f1b6390
#
_cell.length_a   1.000
_cell.length_b   1.000
_cell.length_c   1.000
_cell.angle_alpha   90.00
_cell.angle_beta   90.00
_cell.angle_gamma   90.00
#
_symmetry.space_group_name_H-M   'P 1'
#
loop_
_entity.id
_entity.type
_entity.pdbx_description
1 polymer ?
#
loop_
_entity_poly.entity_id
_entity_poly.type
_entity_poly.pdbx_seq_one_letter_code
_entity_poly.pdbx_strand_id
1 'polypeptide(L)'
;MSYICEVKKASPSKGLIAPDFPYVEIAKEYEAAGASAISCLTEPFYFRGSDRYLEEITAAVNIPVLRKDFTVDEYMIYQAKAFGASAVLLICAILDDVQLREYRQLAESLGLDALVEAHDEREVERALEAGAKIVGVNNRDLRTFRVDMNNSIRLRNLAPEEVVFVSESGIRTSADINLLYLSLIHISEPTRLALI
;
A
#
# COMPACT_ATOMS: atom_id res chain seq x y z
N MET A 1 6.76 5.94 13.75
CA MET A 1 5.60 5.37 13.00
C MET A 1 5.34 6.28 11.82
N SER A 2 5.07 5.71 10.66
CA SER A 2 4.79 6.45 9.43
C SER A 2 3.37 6.17 8.96
N TYR A 3 2.73 7.15 8.31
CA TYR A 3 1.35 7.02 7.82
C TYR A 3 1.34 7.16 6.30
N ILE A 4 0.69 6.21 5.64
CA ILE A 4 0.34 6.30 4.23
C ILE A 4 -1.15 6.63 4.15
N CYS A 5 -1.50 7.79 3.60
CA CYS A 5 -2.88 8.24 3.51
C CYS A 5 -3.46 7.98 2.13
N GLU A 6 -4.63 7.33 2.08
CA GLU A 6 -5.23 6.86 0.83
C GLU A 6 -6.23 7.85 0.24
N VAL A 7 -5.98 8.26 -1.01
CA VAL A 7 -6.87 9.08 -1.83
C VAL A 7 -7.72 8.15 -2.69
N LYS A 8 -9.01 8.00 -2.31
CA LYS A 8 -9.93 7.02 -2.89
C LYS A 8 -11.33 7.56 -3.08
N LYS A 9 -11.87 7.46 -4.31
CA LYS A 9 -13.21 7.92 -4.68
C LYS A 9 -14.32 6.93 -4.35
N ALA A 10 -14.07 5.65 -4.57
CA ALA A 10 -15.02 4.56 -4.38
C ALA A 10 -14.33 3.27 -3.95
N SER A 11 -15.07 2.29 -3.46
CA SER A 11 -14.56 0.94 -3.20
C SER A 11 -15.67 -0.11 -3.37
N PRO A 12 -15.34 -1.39 -3.69
CA PRO A 12 -16.32 -2.45 -3.79
C PRO A 12 -17.19 -2.62 -2.54
N SER A 13 -16.61 -2.44 -1.36
CA SER A 13 -17.30 -2.64 -0.08
C SER A 13 -18.19 -1.47 0.38
N LYS A 14 -17.96 -0.24 -0.14
CA LYS A 14 -18.68 0.97 0.29
C LYS A 14 -19.36 1.72 -0.85
N GLY A 15 -19.14 1.31 -2.09
CA GLY A 15 -19.60 2.06 -3.26
C GLY A 15 -18.90 3.41 -3.40
N LEU A 16 -19.63 4.43 -3.82
CA LEU A 16 -19.12 5.80 -3.94
C LEU A 16 -18.94 6.42 -2.56
N ILE A 17 -17.69 6.79 -2.24
CA ILE A 17 -17.28 7.37 -0.94
C ILE A 17 -17.32 8.90 -1.01
N ALA A 18 -16.80 9.47 -2.08
CA ALA A 18 -16.68 10.91 -2.29
C ALA A 18 -17.30 11.29 -3.64
N PRO A 19 -18.58 11.78 -3.68
CA PRO A 19 -19.19 12.31 -4.90
C PRO A 19 -18.40 13.48 -5.47
N ASP A 20 -18.12 14.49 -4.67
CA ASP A 20 -17.13 15.53 -4.94
C ASP A 20 -15.77 15.00 -4.49
N PHE A 21 -14.83 14.91 -5.44
CA PHE A 21 -13.55 14.29 -5.20
C PHE A 21 -12.40 15.23 -5.58
N PRO A 22 -12.12 16.25 -4.77
CA PRO A 22 -11.00 17.17 -4.98
C PRO A 22 -9.68 16.49 -4.54
N TYR A 23 -9.26 15.47 -5.29
CA TYR A 23 -8.17 14.57 -4.93
C TYR A 23 -6.83 15.28 -4.71
N VAL A 24 -6.54 16.35 -5.42
CA VAL A 24 -5.31 17.12 -5.25
C VAL A 24 -5.33 17.86 -3.92
N GLU A 25 -6.44 18.49 -3.57
CA GLU A 25 -6.64 19.18 -2.30
C GLU A 25 -6.55 18.19 -1.13
N ILE A 26 -7.21 17.03 -1.25
CA ILE A 26 -7.12 15.95 -0.25
C ILE A 26 -5.67 15.51 -0.04
N ALA A 27 -4.91 15.31 -1.13
CA ALA A 27 -3.51 14.91 -1.03
C ALA A 27 -2.63 15.97 -0.34
N LYS A 28 -2.85 17.26 -0.63
CA LYS A 28 -2.17 18.38 0.05
C LYS A 28 -2.53 18.48 1.53
N GLU A 29 -3.80 18.25 1.88
CA GLU A 29 -4.24 18.22 3.28
C GLU A 29 -3.58 17.07 4.03
N TYR A 30 -3.45 15.88 3.43
CA TYR A 30 -2.73 14.76 4.02
C TYR A 30 -1.23 15.08 4.22
N GLU A 31 -0.57 15.67 3.23
CA GLU A 31 0.82 16.12 3.39
C GLU A 31 0.95 17.14 4.52
N ALA A 32 0.09 18.14 4.57
CA ALA A 32 0.09 19.17 5.62
C ALA A 32 -0.21 18.60 7.01
N ALA A 33 -1.00 17.51 7.09
CA ALA A 33 -1.29 16.78 8.32
C ALA A 33 -0.14 15.86 8.77
N GLY A 34 0.94 15.73 7.98
CA GLY A 34 2.13 14.96 8.31
C GLY A 34 2.11 13.51 7.81
N ALA A 35 1.32 13.22 6.77
CA ALA A 35 1.42 11.94 6.08
C ALA A 35 2.85 11.72 5.55
N SER A 36 3.35 10.49 5.64
CA SER A 36 4.68 10.12 5.16
C SER A 36 4.67 9.73 3.68
N ALA A 37 3.52 9.32 3.17
CA ALA A 37 3.27 9.01 1.77
C ALA A 37 1.76 9.09 1.45
N ILE A 38 1.45 9.20 0.17
CA ILE A 38 0.07 9.11 -0.35
C ILE A 38 -0.10 7.77 -1.07
N SER A 39 -1.23 7.11 -0.89
CA SER A 39 -1.69 6.00 -1.73
C SER A 39 -2.78 6.50 -2.67
N CYS A 40 -2.50 6.49 -3.98
CA CYS A 40 -3.42 7.01 -5.00
C CYS A 40 -4.07 5.84 -5.78
N LEU A 41 -5.40 5.68 -5.67
CA LEU A 41 -6.15 4.69 -6.45
C LEU A 41 -6.21 5.10 -7.91
N THR A 42 -5.68 4.24 -8.82
CA THR A 42 -5.74 4.44 -10.26
C THR A 42 -6.68 3.45 -10.95
N GLU A 43 -7.10 2.37 -10.30
CA GLU A 43 -7.99 1.36 -10.86
C GLU A 43 -9.37 1.97 -11.21
N PRO A 44 -9.82 1.92 -12.49
CA PRO A 44 -10.93 2.72 -12.95
C PRO A 44 -12.32 2.12 -12.69
N PHE A 45 -12.45 0.80 -12.58
CA PHE A 45 -13.75 0.12 -12.55
C PHE A 45 -14.31 0.01 -11.14
N TYR A 46 -13.55 -0.58 -10.23
CA TYR A 46 -14.00 -0.87 -8.86
C TYR A 46 -13.78 0.30 -7.90
N PHE A 47 -12.70 1.05 -8.09
CA PHE A 47 -12.32 2.17 -7.22
C PHE A 47 -12.59 3.53 -7.85
N ARG A 48 -13.00 3.58 -9.12
CA ARG A 48 -13.21 4.81 -9.90
C ARG A 48 -12.00 5.73 -9.86
N GLY A 49 -10.82 5.12 -9.89
CA GLY A 49 -9.52 5.77 -9.98
C GLY A 49 -9.22 6.27 -11.38
N SER A 50 -8.06 6.90 -11.53
CA SER A 50 -7.57 7.37 -12.82
C SER A 50 -6.07 7.62 -12.74
N ASP A 51 -5.34 7.32 -13.81
CA ASP A 51 -3.93 7.68 -13.97
C ASP A 51 -3.72 9.20 -13.88
N ARG A 52 -4.70 9.97 -14.33
CA ARG A 52 -4.71 11.43 -14.18
C ARG A 52 -4.63 11.88 -12.71
N TYR A 53 -5.30 11.15 -11.79
CA TYR A 53 -5.20 11.48 -10.36
C TYR A 53 -3.77 11.31 -9.86
N LEU A 54 -3.10 10.23 -10.28
CA LEU A 54 -1.71 9.98 -9.93
C LEU A 54 -0.80 11.10 -10.43
N GLU A 55 -0.88 11.44 -11.72
CA GLU A 55 -0.07 12.49 -12.35
C GLU A 55 -0.26 13.86 -11.68
N GLU A 56 -1.52 14.26 -11.43
CA GLU A 56 -1.80 15.54 -10.81
C GLU A 56 -1.42 15.58 -9.31
N ILE A 57 -1.57 14.47 -8.58
CA ILE A 57 -1.14 14.39 -7.17
C ILE A 57 0.38 14.44 -7.08
N THR A 58 1.10 13.65 -7.89
CA THR A 58 2.58 13.63 -7.85
C THR A 58 3.19 14.98 -8.21
N ALA A 59 2.52 15.77 -9.05
CA ALA A 59 2.94 17.14 -9.37
C ALA A 59 2.61 18.15 -8.25
N ALA A 60 1.73 17.82 -7.31
CA ALA A 60 1.19 18.75 -6.33
C ALA A 60 1.71 18.57 -4.89
N VAL A 61 2.30 17.41 -4.57
CA VAL A 61 2.87 17.08 -3.25
C VAL A 61 4.35 16.75 -3.33
N ASN A 62 5.08 16.88 -2.21
CA ASN A 62 6.51 16.58 -2.14
C ASN A 62 6.81 15.23 -1.47
N ILE A 63 5.80 14.60 -0.88
CA ILE A 63 5.93 13.27 -0.26
C ILE A 63 5.74 12.16 -1.29
N PRO A 64 6.32 10.96 -1.07
CA PRO A 64 6.17 9.82 -1.99
C PRO A 64 4.71 9.47 -2.28
N VAL A 65 4.44 9.06 -3.53
CA VAL A 65 3.11 8.61 -3.96
C VAL A 65 3.19 7.17 -4.46
N LEU A 66 2.38 6.30 -3.86
CA LEU A 66 2.15 4.92 -4.28
C LEU A 66 1.06 4.88 -5.34
N ARG A 67 1.33 4.29 -6.51
CA ARG A 67 0.28 3.86 -7.44
C ARG A 67 -0.43 2.63 -6.88
N LYS A 68 -1.67 2.78 -6.46
CA LYS A 68 -2.50 1.69 -5.94
C LYS A 68 -3.41 1.18 -7.06
N ASP A 69 -3.02 0.04 -7.65
CA ASP A 69 -3.70 -0.59 -8.77
C ASP A 69 -3.47 -2.11 -8.75
N PHE A 70 -4.21 -2.87 -9.53
CA PHE A 70 -3.93 -4.28 -9.81
C PHE A 70 -2.83 -4.37 -10.88
N THR A 71 -1.57 -4.34 -10.46
CA THR A 71 -0.43 -4.42 -11.38
C THR A 71 -0.29 -5.85 -11.90
N VAL A 72 -0.75 -6.09 -13.14
CA VAL A 72 -0.78 -7.41 -13.80
C VAL A 72 0.08 -7.47 -15.06
N ASP A 73 0.65 -6.34 -15.46
CA ASP A 73 1.49 -6.21 -16.65
C ASP A 73 2.65 -5.27 -16.34
N GLU A 74 3.85 -5.57 -16.85
CA GLU A 74 5.06 -4.75 -16.67
C GLU A 74 4.88 -3.31 -17.21
N TYR A 75 4.07 -3.13 -18.24
CA TYR A 75 3.73 -1.82 -18.79
C TYR A 75 3.17 -0.88 -17.72
N MET A 76 2.39 -1.40 -16.77
CA MET A 76 1.83 -0.61 -15.68
C MET A 76 2.92 -0.05 -14.74
N ILE A 77 4.07 -0.73 -14.64
CA ILE A 77 5.21 -0.27 -13.83
C ILE A 77 5.92 0.88 -14.55
N TYR A 78 6.15 0.75 -15.86
CA TYR A 78 6.67 1.87 -16.68
C TYR A 78 5.74 3.08 -16.64
N GLN A 79 4.46 2.84 -16.72
CA GLN A 79 3.43 3.87 -16.66
C GLN A 79 3.42 4.58 -15.29
N ALA A 80 3.54 3.82 -14.18
CA ALA A 80 3.67 4.41 -12.84
C ALA A 80 4.87 5.36 -12.75
N LYS A 81 6.01 4.95 -13.30
CA LYS A 81 7.21 5.80 -13.37
C LYS A 81 6.97 7.06 -14.19
N ALA A 82 6.35 6.93 -15.36
CA ALA A 82 6.06 8.06 -16.24
C ALA A 82 5.13 9.10 -15.59
N PHE A 83 4.18 8.66 -14.76
CA PHE A 83 3.27 9.53 -14.01
C PHE A 83 3.83 10.01 -12.67
N GLY A 84 5.12 9.79 -12.40
CA GLY A 84 5.81 10.35 -11.24
C GLY A 84 5.59 9.58 -9.93
N ALA A 85 5.04 8.36 -9.96
CA ALA A 85 4.95 7.53 -8.76
C ALA A 85 6.32 7.28 -8.13
N SER A 86 6.35 7.09 -6.83
CA SER A 86 7.53 6.68 -6.07
C SER A 86 7.51 5.18 -5.77
N ALA A 87 6.33 4.56 -5.79
CA ALA A 87 6.14 3.14 -5.53
C ALA A 87 4.97 2.56 -6.32
N VAL A 88 4.98 1.24 -6.50
CA VAL A 88 3.89 0.45 -7.07
C VAL A 88 3.42 -0.63 -6.11
N LEU A 89 2.16 -1.02 -6.23
CA LEU A 89 1.59 -2.15 -5.52
C LEU A 89 1.77 -3.43 -6.34
N LEU A 90 2.29 -4.48 -5.69
CA LEU A 90 2.34 -5.84 -6.21
C LEU A 90 1.57 -6.75 -5.25
N ILE A 91 0.62 -7.53 -5.74
CA ILE A 91 -0.29 -8.32 -4.89
C ILE A 91 0.00 -9.81 -5.07
N CYS A 92 0.42 -10.50 -4.01
CA CYS A 92 0.74 -11.94 -4.04
C CYS A 92 -0.44 -12.80 -4.55
N ALA A 93 -1.67 -12.42 -4.22
CA ALA A 93 -2.86 -13.18 -4.60
C ALA A 93 -3.14 -13.22 -6.11
N ILE A 94 -2.60 -12.28 -6.90
CA ILE A 94 -2.86 -12.16 -8.35
C ILE A 94 -1.63 -12.38 -9.23
N LEU A 95 -0.43 -12.42 -8.64
CA LEU A 95 0.83 -12.64 -9.35
C LEU A 95 1.41 -14.01 -8.99
N ASP A 96 1.98 -14.70 -9.96
CA ASP A 96 2.81 -15.87 -9.68
C ASP A 96 4.20 -15.46 -9.14
N ASP A 97 5.01 -16.44 -8.72
CA ASP A 97 6.30 -16.18 -8.06
C ASP A 97 7.34 -15.57 -9.02
N VAL A 98 7.22 -15.88 -10.32
CA VAL A 98 8.11 -15.32 -11.35
C VAL A 98 7.75 -13.86 -11.59
N GLN A 99 6.46 -13.59 -11.84
CA GLN A 99 5.95 -12.24 -12.04
C GLN A 99 6.24 -11.35 -10.83
N LEU A 100 6.01 -11.86 -9.60
CA LEU A 100 6.24 -11.11 -8.38
C LEU A 100 7.70 -10.64 -8.27
N ARG A 101 8.65 -11.56 -8.56
CA ARG A 101 10.08 -11.27 -8.57
C ARG A 101 10.47 -10.30 -9.68
N GLU A 102 10.04 -10.58 -10.92
CA GLU A 102 10.40 -9.78 -12.08
C GLU A 102 9.84 -8.36 -11.99
N TYR A 103 8.57 -8.21 -11.59
CA TYR A 103 7.93 -6.90 -11.46
C TYR A 103 8.56 -6.07 -10.34
N ARG A 104 8.91 -6.71 -9.21
CA ARG A 104 9.66 -6.04 -8.15
C ARG A 104 11.02 -5.55 -8.65
N GLN A 105 11.78 -6.43 -9.34
CA GLN A 105 13.10 -6.07 -9.89
C GLN A 105 12.98 -4.94 -10.92
N LEU A 106 11.96 -5.00 -11.79
CA LEU A 106 11.68 -3.95 -12.76
C LEU A 106 11.38 -2.62 -12.07
N ALA A 107 10.50 -2.61 -11.07
CA ALA A 107 10.20 -1.42 -10.30
C ALA A 107 11.46 -0.79 -9.70
N GLU A 108 12.28 -1.60 -9.01
CA GLU A 108 13.56 -1.14 -8.43
C GLU A 108 14.54 -0.62 -9.48
N SER A 109 14.62 -1.26 -10.65
CA SER A 109 15.50 -0.80 -11.75
C SER A 109 15.13 0.58 -12.29
N LEU A 110 13.85 0.92 -12.19
CA LEU A 110 13.29 2.23 -12.56
C LEU A 110 13.35 3.25 -11.41
N GLY A 111 13.88 2.87 -10.25
CA GLY A 111 13.92 3.72 -9.05
C GLY A 111 12.55 3.91 -8.41
N LEU A 112 11.68 2.90 -8.50
CA LEU A 112 10.43 2.77 -7.77
C LEU A 112 10.60 1.78 -6.64
N ASP A 113 9.95 2.03 -5.50
CA ASP A 113 9.75 1.00 -4.49
C ASP A 113 8.59 0.06 -4.89
N ALA A 114 8.62 -1.18 -4.38
CA ALA A 114 7.54 -2.14 -4.53
C ALA A 114 6.93 -2.45 -3.15
N LEU A 115 5.68 -2.04 -2.93
CA LEU A 115 4.88 -2.52 -1.82
C LEU A 115 4.26 -3.86 -2.22
N VAL A 116 4.71 -4.94 -1.58
CA VAL A 116 4.22 -6.30 -1.86
C VAL A 116 3.14 -6.66 -0.85
N GLU A 117 1.88 -6.72 -1.31
CA GLU A 117 0.72 -7.01 -0.47
C GLU A 117 0.52 -8.52 -0.30
N ALA A 118 0.33 -8.94 0.96
CA ALA A 118 0.10 -10.31 1.39
C ALA A 118 -1.11 -10.40 2.34
N HIS A 119 -1.80 -11.56 2.35
CA HIS A 119 -3.00 -11.78 3.15
C HIS A 119 -2.83 -12.90 4.19
N ASP A 120 -1.89 -13.80 3.98
CA ASP A 120 -1.64 -14.95 4.85
C ASP A 120 -0.13 -15.26 4.95
N GLU A 121 0.22 -16.29 5.74
CA GLU A 121 1.59 -16.71 5.98
C GLU A 121 2.32 -17.09 4.70
N ARG A 122 1.65 -17.83 3.83
CA ARG A 122 2.24 -18.31 2.56
C ARG A 122 2.55 -17.14 1.64
N GLU A 123 1.67 -16.15 1.57
CA GLU A 123 1.90 -14.96 0.75
C GLU A 123 3.03 -14.09 1.31
N VAL A 124 3.17 -13.98 2.65
CA VAL A 124 4.33 -13.30 3.27
C VAL A 124 5.63 -14.03 2.92
N GLU A 125 5.67 -15.36 3.01
CA GLU A 125 6.83 -16.15 2.60
C GLU A 125 7.18 -15.90 1.12
N ARG A 126 6.20 -15.96 0.21
CA ARG A 126 6.40 -15.66 -1.22
C ARG A 126 6.93 -14.24 -1.46
N ALA A 127 6.41 -13.26 -0.74
CA ALA A 127 6.90 -11.86 -0.82
C ALA A 127 8.39 -11.78 -0.42
N LEU A 128 8.77 -12.44 0.68
CA LEU A 128 10.16 -12.48 1.16
C LEU A 128 11.08 -13.25 0.19
N GLU A 129 10.65 -14.38 -0.34
CA GLU A 129 11.38 -15.15 -1.35
C GLU A 129 11.56 -14.37 -2.67
N ALA A 130 10.58 -13.55 -3.03
CA ALA A 130 10.72 -12.61 -4.15
C ALA A 130 11.68 -11.45 -3.84
N GLY A 131 12.16 -11.30 -2.61
CA GLY A 131 13.10 -10.26 -2.16
C GLY A 131 12.43 -8.92 -1.85
N ALA A 132 11.16 -8.93 -1.40
CA ALA A 132 10.45 -7.72 -1.01
C ALA A 132 11.14 -7.00 0.15
N LYS A 133 11.34 -5.69 0.00
CA LYS A 133 11.86 -4.80 1.06
C LYS A 133 10.73 -4.12 1.85
N ILE A 134 9.55 -4.07 1.26
CA ILE A 134 8.33 -3.50 1.85
C ILE A 134 7.23 -4.53 1.68
N VAL A 135 6.72 -5.07 2.78
CA VAL A 135 5.63 -6.04 2.81
C VAL A 135 4.41 -5.40 3.46
N GLY A 136 3.31 -5.36 2.73
CA GLY A 136 2.01 -4.91 3.20
C GLY A 136 1.15 -6.09 3.61
N VAL A 137 0.56 -6.04 4.79
CA VAL A 137 -0.43 -7.05 5.21
C VAL A 137 -1.80 -6.43 5.23
N ASN A 138 -2.68 -6.97 4.39
CA ASN A 138 -4.05 -6.52 4.30
C ASN A 138 -4.91 -7.22 5.35
N ASN A 139 -5.39 -6.43 6.33
CA ASN A 139 -6.29 -6.91 7.39
C ASN A 139 -7.70 -7.21 6.88
N ARG A 140 -8.01 -6.85 5.63
CA ARG A 140 -9.30 -7.14 5.01
C ARG A 140 -9.24 -8.42 4.21
N ASP A 141 -10.05 -9.40 4.58
CA ASP A 141 -10.32 -10.56 3.75
C ASP A 141 -11.07 -10.11 2.48
N LEU A 142 -10.46 -10.33 1.31
CA LEU A 142 -11.01 -9.87 0.03
C LEU A 142 -12.26 -10.65 -0.42
N ARG A 143 -12.55 -11.81 0.19
CA ARG A 143 -13.72 -12.64 -0.13
C ARG A 143 -14.93 -12.26 0.72
N THR A 144 -14.70 -12.00 2.01
CA THR A 144 -15.77 -11.73 2.99
C THR A 144 -15.90 -10.26 3.35
N PHE A 145 -14.93 -9.43 2.98
CA PHE A 145 -14.76 -8.03 3.37
C PHE A 145 -14.65 -7.79 4.89
N ARG A 146 -14.49 -8.84 5.68
CA ARG A 146 -14.24 -8.71 7.11
C ARG A 146 -12.84 -8.18 7.36
N VAL A 147 -12.71 -7.37 8.39
CA VAL A 147 -11.43 -6.80 8.84
C VAL A 147 -11.04 -7.44 10.15
N ASP A 148 -9.82 -7.98 10.21
CA ASP A 148 -9.21 -8.50 11.44
C ASP A 148 -7.82 -7.89 11.62
N MET A 149 -7.70 -6.96 12.56
CA MET A 149 -6.44 -6.27 12.88
C MET A 149 -5.37 -7.21 13.44
N ASN A 150 -5.77 -8.37 13.99
CA ASN A 150 -4.81 -9.37 14.48
C ASN A 150 -4.02 -10.00 13.35
N ASN A 151 -4.49 -9.92 12.10
CA ASN A 151 -3.77 -10.46 10.95
C ASN A 151 -2.39 -9.81 10.81
N SER A 152 -2.31 -8.48 10.84
CA SER A 152 -1.03 -7.77 10.81
C SER A 152 -0.12 -8.14 11.99
N ILE A 153 -0.68 -8.25 13.20
CA ILE A 153 0.08 -8.61 14.40
C ILE A 153 0.68 -10.00 14.27
N ARG A 154 -0.09 -10.96 13.80
CA ARG A 154 0.32 -12.35 13.61
C ARG A 154 1.39 -12.48 12.53
N LEU A 155 1.17 -11.85 11.38
CA LEU A 155 2.05 -11.98 10.22
C LEU A 155 3.34 -11.16 10.33
N ARG A 156 3.36 -10.10 11.14
CA ARG A 156 4.59 -9.31 11.38
C ARG A 156 5.75 -10.19 11.85
N ASN A 157 5.47 -11.20 12.69
CA ASN A 157 6.50 -12.09 13.24
C ASN A 157 7.23 -12.93 12.16
N LEU A 158 6.69 -13.04 10.96
CA LEU A 158 7.31 -13.74 9.84
C LEU A 158 8.27 -12.85 9.04
N ALA A 159 8.12 -11.54 9.12
CA ALA A 159 8.96 -10.61 8.38
C ALA A 159 10.22 -10.26 9.18
N PRO A 160 11.42 -10.37 8.59
CA PRO A 160 12.68 -9.92 9.20
C PRO A 160 12.65 -8.44 9.60
N GLU A 161 13.53 -8.05 10.54
CA GLU A 161 13.57 -6.67 11.05
C GLU A 161 13.91 -5.62 9.98
N GLU A 162 14.74 -5.99 9.01
CA GLU A 162 15.14 -5.14 7.89
C GLU A 162 14.04 -4.86 6.89
N VAL A 163 12.96 -5.66 6.90
CA VAL A 163 11.81 -5.48 6.01
C VAL A 163 10.84 -4.45 6.61
N VAL A 164 10.53 -3.43 5.84
CA VAL A 164 9.50 -2.46 6.19
C VAL A 164 8.13 -3.15 6.15
N PHE A 165 7.44 -3.14 7.28
CA PHE A 165 6.13 -3.76 7.39
C PHE A 165 5.02 -2.71 7.37
N VAL A 166 4.03 -2.89 6.51
CA VAL A 166 2.88 -2.01 6.34
C VAL A 166 1.61 -2.76 6.75
N SER A 167 0.87 -2.21 7.72
CA SER A 167 -0.46 -2.72 8.08
C SER A 167 -1.50 -1.97 7.27
N GLU A 168 -2.30 -2.71 6.49
CA GLU A 168 -3.28 -2.17 5.57
C GLU A 168 -4.71 -2.48 5.98
N SER A 169 -5.62 -1.57 5.74
CA SER A 169 -7.06 -1.68 5.99
C SER A 169 -7.46 -1.74 7.48
N GLY A 170 -8.62 -1.17 7.76
CA GLY A 170 -9.29 -1.31 9.05
C GLY A 170 -8.93 -0.26 10.08
N ILE A 171 -7.91 0.54 9.88
CA ILE A 171 -7.47 1.58 10.80
C ILE A 171 -8.44 2.76 10.73
N ARG A 172 -9.11 3.09 11.83
CA ARG A 172 -10.15 4.14 11.90
C ARG A 172 -9.98 5.10 13.06
N THR A 173 -9.33 4.64 14.12
CA THR A 173 -9.24 5.37 15.38
C THR A 173 -7.80 5.36 15.91
N SER A 174 -7.50 6.29 16.81
CA SER A 174 -6.23 6.29 17.54
C SER A 174 -6.04 5.01 18.37
N ALA A 175 -7.12 4.37 18.79
CA ALA A 175 -7.04 3.09 19.50
C ALA A 175 -6.53 1.96 18.60
N ASP A 176 -6.96 1.92 17.32
CA ASP A 176 -6.45 0.95 16.34
C ASP A 176 -4.95 1.16 16.09
N ILE A 177 -4.54 2.42 15.97
CA ILE A 177 -3.12 2.79 15.81
C ILE A 177 -2.31 2.33 17.04
N ASN A 178 -2.80 2.60 18.25
CA ASN A 178 -2.14 2.20 19.48
C ASN A 178 -2.06 0.68 19.61
N LEU A 179 -3.11 -0.04 19.24
CA LEU A 179 -3.12 -1.51 19.23
C LEU A 179 -1.99 -2.05 18.35
N LEU A 180 -1.91 -1.60 17.11
CA LEU A 180 -0.86 -2.01 16.18
C LEU A 180 0.53 -1.60 16.70
N TYR A 181 0.69 -0.36 17.15
CA TYR A 181 1.95 0.15 17.68
C TYR A 181 2.45 -0.68 18.85
N LEU A 182 1.63 -0.88 19.89
CA LEU A 182 2.00 -1.64 21.09
C LEU A 182 2.27 -3.11 20.80
N SER A 183 1.51 -3.71 19.89
CA SER A 183 1.69 -5.13 19.51
C SER A 183 2.95 -5.38 18.68
N LEU A 184 3.48 -4.34 18.03
CA LEU A 184 4.65 -4.42 17.14
C LEU A 184 5.94 -3.93 17.82
N ILE A 185 5.86 -3.24 18.97
CA ILE A 185 7.03 -2.76 19.76
C ILE A 185 7.77 -3.89 20.48
N HIS A 186 7.12 -5.03 20.77
CA HIS A 186 7.76 -6.14 21.51
C HIS A 186 8.84 -6.89 20.71
N ILE A 187 9.11 -6.48 19.48
CA ILE A 187 10.20 -6.99 18.65
C ILE A 187 11.21 -5.86 18.49
N SER A 188 12.22 -5.85 19.36
CA SER A 188 13.42 -4.97 19.47
C SER A 188 13.60 -3.90 18.37
N GLU A 189 13.72 -2.65 18.84
CA GLU A 189 14.02 -1.35 18.18
C GLU A 189 14.60 -1.35 16.75
N PRO A 190 14.33 -0.31 15.92
CA PRO A 190 13.09 0.41 15.66
C PRO A 190 12.45 -0.04 14.36
N THR A 191 11.43 -0.84 14.44
CA THR A 191 10.69 -1.29 13.26
C THR A 191 10.03 -0.09 12.59
N ARG A 192 10.32 0.13 11.33
CA ARG A 192 9.61 1.10 10.50
C ARG A 192 8.22 0.53 10.17
N LEU A 193 7.21 0.96 10.91
CA LEU A 193 5.82 0.62 10.64
C LEU A 193 5.19 1.75 9.83
N ALA A 194 4.53 1.40 8.73
CA ALA A 194 3.65 2.27 7.98
C ALA A 194 2.21 1.75 8.01
N LEU A 195 1.24 2.66 8.03
CA LEU A 195 -0.19 2.36 8.10
C LEU A 195 -0.91 2.96 6.89
N ILE A 196 -1.83 2.19 6.31
CA ILE A 196 -2.71 2.63 5.22
C ILE A 196 -4.17 2.49 5.66
#